data_bd3f81b3b10b109120fb7ee714d38e65
#
_entry.id   bd3f81b3b10b109120fb7ee714d38e65
#
_cell.length_a   1.000
_cell.length_b   1.000
_cell.length_c   1.000
_cell.angle_alpha   90.00
_cell.angle_beta   90.00
_cell.angle_gamma   90.00
#
_symmetry.space_group_name_H-M   'P 1'
#
loop_
_entity.id
_entity.type
_entity.pdbx_description
1 polymer ?
#
loop_
_entity_poly.entity_id
_entity_poly.type
_entity_poly.pdbx_seq_one_letter_code
_entity_poly.pdbx_strand_id
1 'polypeptide(L)'
;MKENLKKVKSALLFAQEGVRKFAYTDLYILLVLAIVVTAWTTQNATFGFVTLILVSSIVLVFSDDILPLSVNAFGAMLMIYKDKVDEFAYLWPTFIPLGVAIVIFVVRNTISKVKQKQRFVFGRMFCPQIAISVALLLGGVGVIAKENYLTALPNVLALGIGVLFVYLLFANFIKKDENRDYAKYFAKVVMWIGFAVCVEMAVIIARSNVSPSDWASAYWNVGWGNRNNIATFLLFSAPMALYLSTRSTKGWAYILMAFFQYFCLCMTLSRGGILCGFIALVFGIAFSICKAPSRKRQAIYFAACIVVAVILCAIGKDVVRGLIESLGNRIHVGEGDMTSGRSDLYKEAWELFKQHPIFGAGMGYVGYGPGMFNDMKQYWFHSTLFQVLGCMGIVGIAAYVYYYVVRLGLCVKMMTKQFKFAFFVCVAWIGFEGYSMIDTGTMIPFPNMMLVAVMTYVLELSCQNDKHEGAIDGISQRLLQERYVRETSTEIVRVKR
;
A
#
# COMPACT_ATOMS: atom_id res chain seq x y z
N MET A 1 -21.84 -20.00 -41.00
CA MET A 1 -20.55 -19.81 -40.31
C MET A 1 -20.25 -18.35 -39.95
N LYS A 2 -20.28 -17.40 -40.91
CA LYS A 2 -20.02 -15.94 -40.64
C LYS A 2 -21.00 -15.30 -39.63
N GLU A 3 -22.26 -15.66 -39.65
CA GLU A 3 -23.28 -15.11 -38.73
C GLU A 3 -23.09 -15.63 -37.29
N ASN A 4 -22.76 -16.92 -37.11
CA ASN A 4 -22.45 -17.48 -35.82
C ASN A 4 -21.16 -16.85 -35.22
N LEU A 5 -20.16 -16.59 -36.07
CA LEU A 5 -18.94 -15.87 -35.64
C LEU A 5 -19.26 -14.42 -35.18
N LYS A 6 -20.18 -13.72 -35.84
CA LYS A 6 -20.63 -12.38 -35.41
C LYS A 6 -21.36 -12.44 -34.08
N LYS A 7 -22.26 -13.41 -33.88
CA LYS A 7 -22.97 -13.59 -32.58
C LYS A 7 -22.02 -13.91 -31.44
N VAL A 8 -21.06 -14.82 -31.66
CA VAL A 8 -20.03 -15.16 -30.65
C VAL A 8 -19.18 -13.93 -30.33
N LYS A 9 -18.75 -13.17 -31.34
CA LYS A 9 -17.97 -11.95 -31.15
C LYS A 9 -18.74 -10.88 -30.34
N SER A 10 -20.02 -10.68 -30.63
CA SER A 10 -20.85 -9.72 -29.90
C SER A 10 -21.09 -10.13 -28.45
N ALA A 11 -21.32 -11.44 -28.18
CA ALA A 11 -21.44 -11.97 -26.84
C ALA A 11 -20.13 -11.83 -26.04
N LEU A 12 -19.00 -12.06 -26.67
CA LEU A 12 -17.68 -11.89 -26.06
C LEU A 12 -17.41 -10.42 -25.67
N LEU A 13 -17.73 -9.50 -26.56
CA LEU A 13 -17.58 -8.05 -26.29
C LEU A 13 -18.51 -7.58 -25.16
N PHE A 14 -19.73 -8.09 -25.11
CA PHE A 14 -20.66 -7.83 -24.02
C PHE A 14 -20.14 -8.33 -22.67
N ALA A 15 -19.62 -9.59 -22.65
CA ALA A 15 -19.01 -10.16 -21.45
C ALA A 15 -17.78 -9.36 -20.99
N GLN A 16 -16.91 -8.93 -21.92
CA GLN A 16 -15.75 -8.08 -21.61
C GLN A 16 -16.17 -6.76 -20.97
N GLU A 17 -17.18 -6.10 -21.52
CA GLU A 17 -17.65 -4.84 -20.93
C GLU A 17 -18.28 -5.05 -19.54
N GLY A 18 -19.05 -6.13 -19.36
CA GLY A 18 -19.62 -6.50 -18.07
C GLY A 18 -18.56 -6.74 -17.01
N VAL A 19 -17.57 -7.59 -17.29
CA VAL A 19 -16.46 -7.88 -16.37
C VAL A 19 -15.67 -6.61 -16.05
N ARG A 20 -15.36 -5.79 -17.05
CA ARG A 20 -14.65 -4.53 -16.86
C ARG A 20 -15.40 -3.56 -15.97
N LYS A 21 -16.72 -3.37 -16.18
CA LYS A 21 -17.56 -2.51 -15.34
C LYS A 21 -17.62 -3.05 -13.90
N PHE A 22 -17.83 -4.35 -13.74
CA PHE A 22 -17.89 -4.99 -12.43
C PHE A 22 -16.58 -4.86 -11.64
N ALA A 23 -15.43 -5.10 -12.29
CA ALA A 23 -14.11 -5.04 -11.67
C ALA A 23 -13.75 -3.65 -11.10
N TYR A 24 -14.40 -2.58 -11.56
CA TYR A 24 -14.25 -1.23 -11.01
C TYR A 24 -15.27 -0.86 -9.91
N THR A 25 -16.10 -1.80 -9.47
CA THR A 25 -17.08 -1.55 -8.41
C THR A 25 -16.52 -1.84 -7.01
N ASP A 26 -17.10 -1.19 -6.00
CA ASP A 26 -16.81 -1.51 -4.61
C ASP A 26 -17.18 -2.97 -4.26
N LEU A 27 -18.22 -3.51 -4.92
CA LEU A 27 -18.63 -4.90 -4.75
C LEU A 27 -17.55 -5.89 -5.16
N TYR A 28 -16.81 -5.62 -6.25
CA TYR A 28 -15.67 -6.44 -6.64
C TYR A 28 -14.55 -6.41 -5.60
N ILE A 29 -14.20 -5.21 -5.10
CA ILE A 29 -13.19 -5.06 -4.05
C ILE A 29 -13.59 -5.88 -2.81
N LEU A 30 -14.83 -5.72 -2.36
CA LEU A 30 -15.35 -6.42 -1.19
C LEU A 30 -15.42 -7.95 -1.40
N LEU A 31 -15.77 -8.40 -2.61
CA LEU A 31 -15.78 -9.83 -2.96
C LEU A 31 -14.36 -10.43 -2.82
N VAL A 32 -13.36 -9.79 -3.39
CA VAL A 32 -11.97 -10.24 -3.30
C VAL A 32 -11.51 -10.28 -1.84
N LEU A 33 -11.78 -9.22 -1.08
CA LEU A 33 -11.40 -9.18 0.34
C LEU A 33 -12.17 -10.18 1.20
N ALA A 34 -13.44 -10.44 0.89
CA ALA A 34 -14.20 -11.50 1.56
C ALA A 34 -13.58 -12.89 1.33
N ILE A 35 -13.13 -13.18 0.10
CA ILE A 35 -12.44 -14.44 -0.23
C ILE A 35 -11.16 -14.56 0.61
N VAL A 36 -10.29 -13.54 0.60
CA VAL A 36 -8.98 -13.63 1.25
C VAL A 36 -9.08 -13.65 2.78
N VAL A 37 -9.96 -12.84 3.38
CA VAL A 37 -10.19 -12.83 4.83
C VAL A 37 -10.85 -14.14 5.29
N THR A 38 -11.79 -14.70 4.50
CA THR A 38 -12.38 -16.00 4.80
C THR A 38 -11.33 -17.10 4.74
N ALA A 39 -10.50 -17.13 3.69
CA ALA A 39 -9.42 -18.10 3.56
C ALA A 39 -8.47 -18.05 4.76
N TRP A 40 -8.08 -16.85 5.18
CA TRP A 40 -7.21 -16.65 6.33
C TRP A 40 -7.88 -17.05 7.65
N THR A 41 -9.12 -16.61 7.90
CA THR A 41 -9.85 -16.90 9.15
C THR A 41 -10.17 -18.37 9.33
N THR A 42 -10.44 -19.09 8.23
CA THR A 42 -10.69 -20.54 8.23
C THR A 42 -9.40 -21.36 8.08
N GLN A 43 -8.26 -20.70 7.89
CA GLN A 43 -6.97 -21.34 7.60
C GLN A 43 -7.02 -22.29 6.39
N ASN A 44 -7.87 -21.97 5.42
CA ASN A 44 -8.04 -22.74 4.19
C ASN A 44 -7.36 -22.05 3.01
N ALA A 45 -6.02 -22.21 2.93
CA ALA A 45 -5.21 -21.64 1.87
C ALA A 45 -5.64 -22.11 0.47
N THR A 46 -6.00 -23.39 0.31
CA THR A 46 -6.46 -23.96 -0.96
C THR A 46 -7.69 -23.24 -1.48
N PHE A 47 -8.72 -23.06 -0.65
CA PHE A 47 -9.91 -22.29 -1.02
C PHE A 47 -9.54 -20.87 -1.48
N GLY A 48 -8.74 -20.18 -0.70
CA GLY A 48 -8.36 -18.80 -0.99
C GLY A 48 -7.59 -18.67 -2.31
N PHE A 49 -6.53 -19.46 -2.47
CA PHE A 49 -5.69 -19.40 -3.68
C PHE A 49 -6.44 -19.83 -4.94
N VAL A 50 -7.13 -20.96 -4.92
CA VAL A 50 -7.88 -21.43 -6.10
C VAL A 50 -8.93 -20.41 -6.51
N THR A 51 -9.70 -19.88 -5.56
CA THR A 51 -10.77 -18.91 -5.85
C THR A 51 -10.18 -17.58 -6.34
N LEU A 52 -9.12 -17.08 -5.70
CA LEU A 52 -8.48 -15.82 -6.11
C LEU A 52 -7.82 -15.94 -7.49
N ILE A 53 -7.16 -17.06 -7.78
CA ILE A 53 -6.56 -17.35 -9.09
C ILE A 53 -7.65 -17.41 -10.15
N LEU A 54 -8.77 -18.07 -9.89
CA LEU A 54 -9.90 -18.15 -10.82
C LEU A 54 -10.47 -16.77 -11.14
N VAL A 55 -10.76 -15.97 -10.09
CA VAL A 55 -11.28 -14.60 -10.25
C VAL A 55 -10.28 -13.73 -11.01
N SER A 56 -9.00 -13.80 -10.66
CA SER A 56 -7.92 -13.05 -11.35
C SER A 56 -7.80 -13.45 -12.81
N SER A 57 -7.86 -14.76 -13.11
CA SER A 57 -7.80 -15.28 -14.48
C SER A 57 -8.97 -14.82 -15.33
N ILE A 58 -10.20 -14.83 -14.77
CA ILE A 58 -11.39 -14.30 -15.45
C ILE A 58 -11.20 -12.81 -15.77
N VAL A 59 -10.76 -12.02 -14.81
CA VAL A 59 -10.52 -10.57 -15.03
C VAL A 59 -9.44 -10.36 -16.10
N LEU A 60 -8.33 -11.10 -16.07
CA LEU A 60 -7.25 -10.99 -17.07
C LEU A 60 -7.72 -11.38 -18.49
N VAL A 61 -8.50 -12.44 -18.61
CA VAL A 61 -8.99 -12.90 -19.92
C VAL A 61 -10.01 -11.92 -20.51
N PHE A 62 -10.90 -11.38 -19.68
CA PHE A 62 -12.02 -10.54 -20.15
C PHE A 62 -11.77 -9.03 -20.01
N SER A 63 -10.80 -8.58 -19.22
CA SER A 63 -10.45 -7.15 -19.09
C SER A 63 -9.24 -6.81 -19.97
N ASP A 64 -9.19 -5.58 -20.47
CA ASP A 64 -8.04 -4.97 -21.13
C ASP A 64 -7.29 -3.99 -20.19
N ASP A 65 -7.59 -4.04 -18.89
CA ASP A 65 -7.11 -3.12 -17.87
C ASP A 65 -6.61 -3.88 -16.63
N ILE A 66 -5.39 -3.56 -16.19
CA ILE A 66 -4.75 -4.24 -15.06
C ILE A 66 -5.09 -3.61 -13.70
N LEU A 67 -5.54 -2.35 -13.66
CA LEU A 67 -5.72 -1.64 -12.39
C LEU A 67 -6.68 -2.37 -11.41
N PRO A 68 -7.79 -2.98 -11.86
CA PRO A 68 -8.65 -3.75 -10.96
C PRO A 68 -7.95 -4.91 -10.27
N LEU A 69 -6.92 -5.50 -10.89
CA LEU A 69 -6.16 -6.59 -10.28
C LEU A 69 -5.26 -6.13 -9.12
N SER A 70 -5.14 -4.84 -8.86
CA SER A 70 -4.40 -4.35 -7.69
C SER A 70 -5.00 -4.87 -6.37
N VAL A 71 -6.33 -5.00 -6.26
CA VAL A 71 -6.94 -5.59 -5.06
C VAL A 71 -6.64 -7.08 -4.94
N ASN A 72 -6.61 -7.84 -6.05
CA ASN A 72 -6.25 -9.25 -6.04
C ASN A 72 -4.77 -9.43 -5.66
N ALA A 73 -3.88 -8.66 -6.27
CA ALA A 73 -2.45 -8.75 -6.03
C ALA A 73 -2.10 -8.40 -4.58
N PHE A 74 -2.52 -7.21 -4.10
CA PHE A 74 -2.19 -6.78 -2.74
C PHE A 74 -3.05 -7.46 -1.68
N GLY A 75 -4.30 -7.82 -1.99
CA GLY A 75 -5.15 -8.61 -1.11
C GLY A 75 -4.64 -10.04 -0.91
N ALA A 76 -3.91 -10.62 -1.87
CA ALA A 76 -3.35 -11.95 -1.75
C ALA A 76 -2.45 -12.12 -0.52
N MET A 77 -1.77 -11.06 -0.06
CA MET A 77 -0.96 -11.11 1.17
C MET A 77 -1.77 -11.55 2.38
N LEU A 78 -3.04 -11.14 2.46
CA LEU A 78 -3.93 -11.43 3.59
C LEU A 78 -4.24 -12.92 3.76
N MET A 79 -4.00 -13.75 2.73
CA MET A 79 -4.18 -15.20 2.82
C MET A 79 -2.97 -15.94 3.39
N ILE A 80 -1.80 -15.27 3.47
CA ILE A 80 -0.56 -15.93 3.89
C ILE A 80 -0.63 -16.22 5.39
N TYR A 81 -0.43 -17.48 5.75
CA TYR A 81 -0.34 -17.94 7.11
C TYR A 81 1.04 -18.55 7.34
N LYS A 82 1.81 -18.02 8.29
CA LYS A 82 3.22 -18.37 8.49
C LYS A 82 3.44 -19.87 8.70
N ASP A 83 2.59 -20.49 9.49
CA ASP A 83 2.71 -21.89 9.87
C ASP A 83 2.29 -22.88 8.76
N LYS A 84 1.79 -22.33 7.63
CA LYS A 84 1.28 -23.12 6.50
C LYS A 84 1.92 -22.74 5.16
N VAL A 85 3.10 -22.12 5.21
CA VAL A 85 3.82 -21.70 3.99
C VAL A 85 4.13 -22.90 3.10
N ASP A 86 4.40 -24.06 3.67
CA ASP A 86 4.67 -25.29 2.93
C ASP A 86 3.44 -25.80 2.16
N GLU A 87 2.23 -25.53 2.63
CA GLU A 87 1.00 -25.87 1.88
C GLU A 87 0.94 -25.14 0.53
N PHE A 88 1.52 -23.96 0.42
CA PHE A 88 1.57 -23.21 -0.84
C PHE A 88 2.45 -23.89 -1.90
N ALA A 89 3.47 -24.63 -1.49
CA ALA A 89 4.31 -25.37 -2.41
C ALA A 89 3.54 -26.44 -3.19
N TYR A 90 2.49 -27.02 -2.60
CA TYR A 90 1.62 -28.00 -3.26
C TYR A 90 0.61 -27.36 -4.22
N LEU A 91 0.35 -26.06 -4.06
CA LEU A 91 -0.63 -25.33 -4.88
C LEU A 91 -0.05 -24.78 -6.20
N TRP A 92 1.26 -24.99 -6.47
CA TRP A 92 1.89 -24.47 -7.69
C TRP A 92 1.14 -24.82 -8.99
N PRO A 93 0.48 -26.00 -9.16
CA PRO A 93 -0.24 -26.27 -10.39
C PRO A 93 -1.44 -25.34 -10.62
N THR A 94 -2.01 -24.77 -9.54
CA THR A 94 -3.12 -23.83 -9.64
C THR A 94 -2.69 -22.48 -10.23
N PHE A 95 -1.39 -22.17 -10.24
CA PHE A 95 -0.86 -20.95 -10.89
C PHE A 95 -0.76 -21.09 -12.42
N ILE A 96 -0.87 -22.30 -12.99
CA ILE A 96 -0.82 -22.51 -14.44
C ILE A 96 -1.94 -21.73 -15.15
N PRO A 97 -3.23 -21.82 -14.75
CA PRO A 97 -4.31 -21.01 -15.34
C PRO A 97 -4.05 -19.51 -15.24
N LEU A 98 -3.52 -19.04 -14.11
CA LEU A 98 -3.16 -17.64 -13.94
C LEU A 98 -2.03 -17.23 -14.89
N GLY A 99 -1.00 -18.05 -15.00
CA GLY A 99 0.10 -17.83 -15.96
C GLY A 99 -0.39 -17.74 -17.41
N VAL A 100 -1.26 -18.66 -17.83
CA VAL A 100 -1.90 -18.63 -19.15
C VAL A 100 -2.73 -17.35 -19.32
N ALA A 101 -3.52 -16.97 -18.33
CA ALA A 101 -4.33 -15.75 -18.38
C ALA A 101 -3.45 -14.48 -18.47
N ILE A 102 -2.33 -14.42 -17.75
CA ILE A 102 -1.35 -13.33 -17.85
C ILE A 102 -0.76 -13.26 -19.27
N VAL A 103 -0.34 -14.38 -19.83
CA VAL A 103 0.20 -14.42 -21.20
C VAL A 103 -0.85 -13.93 -22.21
N ILE A 104 -2.08 -14.42 -22.13
CA ILE A 104 -3.19 -13.96 -22.99
C ILE A 104 -3.40 -12.45 -22.85
N PHE A 105 -3.44 -11.94 -21.61
CA PHE A 105 -3.62 -10.53 -21.33
C PHE A 105 -2.50 -9.68 -21.93
N VAL A 106 -1.23 -10.03 -21.65
CA VAL A 106 -0.05 -9.29 -22.11
C VAL A 106 0.03 -9.32 -23.64
N VAL A 107 -0.09 -10.49 -24.26
CA VAL A 107 -0.02 -10.62 -25.71
C VAL A 107 -1.13 -9.83 -26.40
N ARG A 108 -2.38 -9.99 -25.95
CA ARG A 108 -3.53 -9.26 -26.52
C ARG A 108 -3.35 -7.74 -26.42
N ASN A 109 -2.97 -7.23 -25.25
CA ASN A 109 -2.81 -5.79 -25.04
C ASN A 109 -1.58 -5.23 -25.77
N THR A 110 -0.49 -6.00 -25.87
CA THR A 110 0.69 -5.62 -26.65
C THR A 110 0.35 -5.55 -28.14
N ILE A 111 -0.35 -6.55 -28.69
CA ILE A 111 -0.81 -6.52 -30.10
C ILE A 111 -1.73 -5.32 -30.35
N SER A 112 -2.64 -5.03 -29.41
CA SER A 112 -3.52 -3.86 -29.51
C SER A 112 -2.73 -2.55 -29.55
N LYS A 113 -1.74 -2.37 -28.68
CA LYS A 113 -0.86 -1.20 -28.66
C LYS A 113 -0.08 -1.04 -29.97
N VAL A 114 0.52 -2.13 -30.45
CA VAL A 114 1.29 -2.13 -31.71
C VAL A 114 0.39 -1.74 -32.89
N LYS A 115 -0.82 -2.32 -32.98
CA LYS A 115 -1.80 -1.96 -34.02
C LYS A 115 -2.24 -0.51 -33.95
N GLN A 116 -2.37 0.04 -32.76
CA GLN A 116 -2.73 1.44 -32.52
C GLN A 116 -1.53 2.40 -32.58
N LYS A 117 -0.34 1.90 -32.91
CA LYS A 117 0.93 2.67 -32.93
C LYS A 117 1.21 3.40 -31.61
N GLN A 118 0.73 2.87 -30.49
CA GLN A 118 0.99 3.42 -29.16
C GLN A 118 2.40 3.05 -28.71
N ARG A 119 3.13 4.02 -28.15
CA ARG A 119 4.46 3.80 -27.58
C ARG A 119 4.35 3.18 -26.19
N PHE A 120 5.35 2.37 -25.84
CA PHE A 120 5.53 1.93 -24.46
C PHE A 120 5.90 3.10 -23.56
N VAL A 121 5.30 3.12 -22.35
CA VAL A 121 5.50 4.17 -21.34
C VAL A 121 6.50 3.66 -20.34
N PHE A 122 7.60 4.38 -20.17
CA PHE A 122 8.58 4.07 -19.13
C PHE A 122 8.27 4.77 -17.80
N GLY A 123 7.57 5.92 -17.84
CA GLY A 123 7.25 6.70 -16.65
C GLY A 123 8.47 7.36 -16.01
N ARG A 124 8.23 8.18 -14.96
CA ARG A 124 9.30 9.00 -14.35
C ARG A 124 10.19 8.22 -13.41
N MET A 125 9.68 7.15 -12.81
CA MET A 125 10.44 6.34 -11.85
C MET A 125 11.27 5.24 -12.51
N PHE A 126 11.28 5.14 -13.83
CA PHE A 126 12.03 4.10 -14.56
C PHE A 126 13.54 4.18 -14.27
N CYS A 127 14.17 5.32 -14.56
CA CYS A 127 15.61 5.47 -14.34
C CYS A 127 16.01 5.37 -12.85
N PRO A 128 15.31 6.03 -11.91
CA PRO A 128 15.58 5.83 -10.49
C PRO A 128 15.49 4.37 -10.03
N GLN A 129 14.49 3.64 -10.51
CA GLN A 129 14.34 2.23 -10.14
C GLN A 129 15.41 1.33 -10.77
N ILE A 130 15.87 1.65 -11.99
CA ILE A 130 17.05 0.99 -12.56
C ILE A 130 18.28 1.25 -11.69
N ALA A 131 18.50 2.49 -11.24
CA ALA A 131 19.63 2.81 -10.38
C ALA A 131 19.61 1.99 -9.08
N ILE A 132 18.44 1.87 -8.45
CA ILE A 132 18.26 0.98 -7.26
C ILE A 132 18.56 -0.48 -7.63
N SER A 133 18.04 -0.97 -8.76
CA SER A 133 18.25 -2.36 -9.19
C SER A 133 19.75 -2.66 -9.40
N VAL A 134 20.46 -1.74 -10.03
CA VAL A 134 21.91 -1.85 -10.25
C VAL A 134 22.67 -1.80 -8.91
N ALA A 135 22.32 -0.88 -8.02
CA ALA A 135 22.97 -0.76 -6.71
C ALA A 135 22.76 -2.03 -5.86
N LEU A 136 21.56 -2.61 -5.89
CA LEU A 136 21.26 -3.87 -5.20
C LEU A 136 22.06 -5.05 -5.77
N LEU A 137 22.18 -5.15 -7.09
CA LEU A 137 22.95 -6.22 -7.76
C LEU A 137 24.48 -6.08 -7.55
N LEU A 138 24.97 -4.85 -7.48
CA LEU A 138 26.38 -4.56 -7.22
C LEU A 138 26.76 -4.65 -5.74
N GLY A 139 25.76 -4.61 -4.84
CA GLY A 139 26.00 -4.68 -3.39
C GLY A 139 26.82 -5.90 -3.00
N GLY A 140 27.95 -5.67 -2.32
CA GLY A 140 28.87 -6.72 -1.86
C GLY A 140 29.81 -7.30 -2.93
N VAL A 141 29.85 -6.72 -4.12
CA VAL A 141 30.78 -7.18 -5.17
C VAL A 141 32.22 -7.14 -4.67
N GLY A 142 32.92 -8.28 -4.79
CA GLY A 142 34.32 -8.46 -4.35
C GLY A 142 34.48 -8.76 -2.85
N VAL A 143 33.41 -8.79 -2.08
CA VAL A 143 33.44 -8.98 -0.62
C VAL A 143 32.60 -10.15 -0.16
N ILE A 144 31.36 -10.22 -0.67
CA ILE A 144 30.38 -11.22 -0.21
C ILE A 144 30.70 -12.63 -0.74
N ALA A 145 30.57 -13.63 0.13
CA ALA A 145 30.65 -15.02 -0.30
C ALA A 145 29.52 -15.36 -1.28
N LYS A 146 29.84 -16.15 -2.32
CA LYS A 146 28.90 -16.54 -3.39
C LYS A 146 27.60 -17.14 -2.82
N GLU A 147 27.69 -17.97 -1.81
CA GLU A 147 26.54 -18.64 -1.20
C GLU A 147 25.59 -17.63 -0.53
N ASN A 148 26.14 -16.68 0.21
CA ASN A 148 25.38 -15.62 0.85
C ASN A 148 24.71 -14.69 -0.16
N TYR A 149 25.45 -14.36 -1.24
CA TYR A 149 24.87 -13.58 -2.35
C TYR A 149 23.69 -14.29 -3.01
N LEU A 150 23.84 -15.59 -3.32
CA LEU A 150 22.77 -16.38 -3.93
C LEU A 150 21.57 -16.55 -3.01
N THR A 151 21.77 -16.62 -1.70
CA THR A 151 20.68 -16.66 -0.72
C THR A 151 19.88 -15.36 -0.69
N ALA A 152 20.54 -14.21 -0.82
CA ALA A 152 19.88 -12.92 -0.86
C ALA A 152 19.28 -12.55 -2.24
N LEU A 153 19.76 -13.19 -3.31
CA LEU A 153 19.43 -12.85 -4.69
C LEU A 153 17.91 -12.77 -4.99
N PRO A 154 17.05 -13.68 -4.49
CA PRO A 154 15.61 -13.58 -4.72
C PRO A 154 15.03 -12.25 -4.20
N ASN A 155 15.45 -11.79 -3.01
CA ASN A 155 15.00 -10.53 -2.46
C ASN A 155 15.57 -9.32 -3.22
N VAL A 156 16.85 -9.37 -3.60
CA VAL A 156 17.52 -8.37 -4.45
C VAL A 156 16.80 -8.21 -5.78
N LEU A 157 16.45 -9.32 -6.44
CA LEU A 157 15.72 -9.30 -7.70
C LEU A 157 14.28 -8.78 -7.50
N ALA A 158 13.61 -9.20 -6.43
CA ALA A 158 12.25 -8.76 -6.14
C ALA A 158 12.19 -7.24 -5.86
N LEU A 159 13.13 -6.72 -5.05
CA LEU A 159 13.19 -5.31 -4.67
C LEU A 159 13.66 -4.41 -5.82
N GLY A 160 14.61 -4.87 -6.63
CA GLY A 160 15.09 -4.15 -7.81
C GLY A 160 14.19 -4.34 -9.02
N ILE A 161 14.44 -5.45 -9.73
CA ILE A 161 13.79 -5.74 -11.02
C ILE A 161 12.30 -6.02 -10.86
N GLY A 162 11.87 -6.68 -9.79
CA GLY A 162 10.46 -7.00 -9.53
C GLY A 162 9.61 -5.74 -9.35
N VAL A 163 10.08 -4.78 -8.55
CA VAL A 163 9.40 -3.49 -8.36
C VAL A 163 9.36 -2.68 -9.66
N LEU A 164 10.45 -2.65 -10.41
CA LEU A 164 10.50 -2.05 -11.75
C LEU A 164 9.50 -2.69 -12.71
N PHE A 165 9.45 -4.03 -12.72
CA PHE A 165 8.53 -4.78 -13.56
C PHE A 165 7.06 -4.43 -13.23
N VAL A 166 6.69 -4.41 -11.95
CA VAL A 166 5.34 -4.02 -11.51
C VAL A 166 5.03 -2.59 -11.94
N TYR A 167 5.96 -1.65 -11.75
CA TYR A 167 5.78 -0.27 -12.21
C TYR A 167 5.51 -0.19 -13.73
N LEU A 168 6.33 -0.88 -14.54
CA LEU A 168 6.16 -0.90 -16.01
C LEU A 168 4.89 -1.63 -16.44
N LEU A 169 4.51 -2.69 -15.73
CA LEU A 169 3.29 -3.44 -16.00
C LEU A 169 2.06 -2.52 -15.86
N PHE A 170 1.96 -1.79 -14.75
CA PHE A 170 0.86 -0.85 -14.55
C PHE A 170 0.95 0.34 -15.51
N ALA A 171 2.15 0.87 -15.79
CA ALA A 171 2.35 1.96 -16.72
C ALA A 171 1.89 1.63 -18.15
N ASN A 172 1.96 0.37 -18.53
CA ASN A 172 1.66 -0.03 -19.89
C ASN A 172 0.30 -0.69 -20.08
N PHE A 173 -0.31 -1.22 -19.01
CA PHE A 173 -1.52 -2.00 -19.13
C PHE A 173 -2.72 -1.45 -18.35
N ILE A 174 -2.61 -0.28 -17.72
CA ILE A 174 -3.81 0.48 -17.34
C ILE A 174 -4.40 1.09 -18.60
N LYS A 175 -5.67 0.78 -18.87
CA LYS A 175 -6.40 1.36 -19.99
C LYS A 175 -6.78 2.80 -19.70
N LYS A 176 -6.29 3.72 -20.52
CA LYS A 176 -6.64 5.14 -20.40
C LYS A 176 -8.09 5.38 -20.81
N ASP A 177 -8.87 5.89 -19.88
CA ASP A 177 -10.29 6.25 -20.06
C ASP A 177 -10.52 7.60 -19.36
N GLU A 178 -10.86 8.63 -20.11
CA GLU A 178 -11.08 9.99 -19.59
C GLU A 178 -12.21 10.08 -18.59
N ASN A 179 -13.14 9.13 -18.58
CA ASN A 179 -14.27 9.12 -17.66
C ASN A 179 -13.96 8.41 -16.33
N ARG A 180 -12.76 7.86 -16.18
CA ARG A 180 -12.37 7.14 -14.97
C ARG A 180 -11.55 7.96 -14.00
N ASP A 181 -11.95 7.90 -12.76
CA ASP A 181 -11.23 8.46 -11.63
C ASP A 181 -10.32 7.38 -11.02
N TYR A 182 -9.11 7.26 -11.59
CA TYR A 182 -8.11 6.28 -11.16
C TYR A 182 -7.64 6.51 -9.73
N ALA A 183 -7.48 7.78 -9.33
CA ALA A 183 -7.07 8.16 -7.99
C ALA A 183 -8.09 7.70 -6.95
N LYS A 184 -9.38 7.96 -7.21
CA LYS A 184 -10.48 7.54 -6.32
C LYS A 184 -10.59 6.03 -6.24
N TYR A 185 -10.49 5.32 -7.37
CA TYR A 185 -10.56 3.86 -7.39
C TYR A 185 -9.40 3.24 -6.60
N PHE A 186 -8.17 3.66 -6.89
CA PHE A 186 -6.98 3.12 -6.21
C PHE A 186 -6.98 3.43 -4.71
N ALA A 187 -7.37 4.66 -4.33
CA ALA A 187 -7.54 5.00 -2.92
C ALA A 187 -8.55 4.10 -2.20
N LYS A 188 -9.66 3.73 -2.87
CA LYS A 188 -10.61 2.74 -2.32
C LYS A 188 -9.98 1.37 -2.14
N VAL A 189 -9.23 0.89 -3.14
CA VAL A 189 -8.53 -0.41 -3.04
C VAL A 189 -7.61 -0.42 -1.82
N VAL A 190 -6.74 0.58 -1.68
CA VAL A 190 -5.78 0.65 -0.55
C VAL A 190 -6.51 0.78 0.79
N MET A 191 -7.53 1.63 0.87
CA MET A 191 -8.35 1.81 2.08
C MET A 191 -9.02 0.50 2.51
N TRP A 192 -9.64 -0.23 1.57
CA TRP A 192 -10.35 -1.46 1.88
C TRP A 192 -9.42 -2.61 2.26
N ILE A 193 -8.23 -2.70 1.63
CA ILE A 193 -7.20 -3.66 2.07
C ILE A 193 -6.75 -3.31 3.49
N GLY A 194 -6.51 -2.04 3.81
CA GLY A 194 -6.19 -1.61 5.17
C GLY A 194 -7.29 -1.96 6.19
N PHE A 195 -8.55 -1.88 5.80
CA PHE A 195 -9.67 -2.34 6.63
C PHE A 195 -9.61 -3.87 6.87
N ALA A 196 -9.33 -4.64 5.83
CA ALA A 196 -9.18 -6.09 5.97
C ALA A 196 -8.01 -6.47 6.90
N VAL A 197 -6.88 -5.74 6.81
CA VAL A 197 -5.77 -5.87 7.78
C VAL A 197 -6.25 -5.61 9.22
N CYS A 198 -7.09 -4.59 9.43
CA CYS A 198 -7.66 -4.31 10.75
C CYS A 198 -8.59 -5.44 11.23
N VAL A 199 -9.36 -6.06 10.33
CA VAL A 199 -10.19 -7.22 10.64
C VAL A 199 -9.33 -8.42 11.07
N GLU A 200 -8.26 -8.73 10.34
CA GLU A 200 -7.32 -9.78 10.73
C GLU A 200 -6.73 -9.53 12.12
N MET A 201 -6.29 -8.31 12.37
CA MET A 201 -5.75 -7.91 13.67
C MET A 201 -6.80 -8.09 14.79
N ALA A 202 -8.04 -7.68 14.55
CA ALA A 202 -9.13 -7.85 15.52
C ALA A 202 -9.40 -9.33 15.81
N VAL A 203 -9.38 -10.20 14.79
CA VAL A 203 -9.55 -11.66 14.94
C VAL A 203 -8.39 -12.27 15.74
N ILE A 204 -7.15 -11.87 15.50
CA ILE A 204 -6.00 -12.33 16.31
C ILE A 204 -6.16 -11.92 17.76
N ILE A 205 -6.49 -10.67 18.03
CA ILE A 205 -6.70 -10.16 19.39
C ILE A 205 -7.82 -10.95 20.08
N ALA A 206 -8.96 -11.16 19.41
CA ALA A 206 -10.08 -11.91 19.95
C ALA A 206 -9.75 -13.39 20.23
N ARG A 207 -8.84 -13.99 19.46
CA ARG A 207 -8.42 -15.40 19.63
C ARG A 207 -7.29 -15.60 20.64
N SER A 208 -6.52 -14.55 20.92
CA SER A 208 -5.29 -14.66 21.71
C SER A 208 -5.52 -14.92 23.19
N ASN A 209 -6.68 -14.59 23.74
CA ASN A 209 -6.98 -14.61 25.18
C ASN A 209 -5.95 -13.86 26.05
N VAL A 210 -5.18 -12.95 25.45
CA VAL A 210 -4.15 -12.16 26.15
C VAL A 210 -4.80 -10.90 26.70
N SER A 211 -4.50 -10.59 27.97
CA SER A 211 -5.01 -9.37 28.59
C SER A 211 -4.40 -8.14 27.92
N PRO A 212 -5.10 -6.98 27.85
CA PRO A 212 -4.57 -5.77 27.25
C PRO A 212 -3.25 -5.29 27.85
N SER A 213 -3.02 -5.52 29.16
CA SER A 213 -1.76 -5.20 29.83
C SER A 213 -0.57 -5.99 29.32
N ASP A 214 -0.80 -7.19 28.81
CA ASP A 214 0.23 -8.12 28.37
C ASP A 214 0.47 -8.08 26.85
N TRP A 215 -0.23 -7.20 26.13
CA TRP A 215 -0.08 -7.09 24.66
C TRP A 215 1.34 -6.71 24.22
N ALA A 216 2.12 -6.10 25.09
CA ALA A 216 3.53 -5.80 24.81
C ALA A 216 4.35 -7.08 24.59
N SER A 217 4.09 -8.13 25.38
CA SER A 217 4.75 -9.43 25.27
C SER A 217 4.15 -10.32 24.18
N ALA A 218 2.88 -10.08 23.80
CA ALA A 218 2.22 -10.84 22.75
C ALA A 218 2.87 -10.58 21.39
N TYR A 219 3.16 -11.67 20.68
CA TYR A 219 3.71 -11.59 19.33
C TYR A 219 2.59 -11.56 18.32
N TRP A 220 2.23 -10.36 17.86
CA TRP A 220 1.22 -10.18 16.82
C TRP A 220 1.79 -10.52 15.45
N ASN A 221 1.37 -11.64 14.89
CA ASN A 221 1.75 -12.09 13.55
C ASN A 221 0.49 -12.46 12.77
N VAL A 222 0.21 -11.69 11.73
CA VAL A 222 -0.90 -11.93 10.81
C VAL A 222 -0.57 -12.93 9.70
N GLY A 223 0.60 -13.58 9.79
CA GLY A 223 1.07 -14.54 8.80
C GLY A 223 1.94 -13.91 7.73
N TRP A 224 1.47 -12.89 7.03
CA TRP A 224 2.23 -12.13 6.05
C TRP A 224 3.18 -11.10 6.67
N GLY A 225 2.96 -10.73 7.93
CA GLY A 225 3.78 -9.75 8.60
C GLY A 225 3.54 -9.63 10.09
N ASN A 226 4.51 -9.09 10.77
CA ASN A 226 4.45 -8.77 12.19
C ASN A 226 3.80 -7.39 12.41
N ARG A 227 3.74 -6.96 13.70
CA ARG A 227 3.19 -5.66 14.10
C ARG A 227 3.77 -4.46 13.33
N ASN A 228 5.05 -4.48 12.98
CA ASN A 228 5.70 -3.40 12.25
C ASN A 228 5.21 -3.34 10.79
N ASN A 229 5.01 -4.50 10.17
CA ASN A 229 4.49 -4.59 8.80
C ASN A 229 3.02 -4.13 8.76
N ILE A 230 2.22 -4.48 9.78
CA ILE A 230 0.85 -3.98 9.93
C ILE A 230 0.86 -2.45 10.02
N ALA A 231 1.70 -1.89 10.91
CA ALA A 231 1.85 -0.45 11.05
C ALA A 231 2.23 0.21 9.72
N THR A 232 3.21 -0.35 9.01
CA THR A 232 3.66 0.13 7.69
C THR A 232 2.50 0.20 6.70
N PHE A 233 1.67 -0.85 6.61
CA PHE A 233 0.55 -0.85 5.66
C PHE A 233 -0.53 0.16 6.03
N LEU A 234 -0.82 0.32 7.32
CA LEU A 234 -1.81 1.29 7.80
C LEU A 234 -1.36 2.74 7.56
N LEU A 235 -0.05 3.02 7.54
CA LEU A 235 0.50 4.32 7.12
C LEU A 235 0.19 4.66 5.66
N PHE A 236 0.00 3.68 4.79
CA PHE A 236 -0.50 3.91 3.43
C PHE A 236 -2.01 4.09 3.37
N SER A 237 -2.75 3.25 4.09
CA SER A 237 -4.19 3.11 3.87
C SER A 237 -5.01 4.20 4.56
N ALA A 238 -4.66 4.62 5.76
CA ALA A 238 -5.40 5.64 6.50
C ALA A 238 -5.43 7.01 5.79
N PRO A 239 -4.31 7.53 5.21
CA PRO A 239 -4.37 8.73 4.38
C PRO A 239 -5.27 8.59 3.15
N MET A 240 -5.39 7.39 2.55
CA MET A 240 -6.31 7.17 1.43
C MET A 240 -7.78 7.29 1.85
N ALA A 241 -8.14 6.84 3.04
CA ALA A 241 -9.47 7.08 3.60
C ALA A 241 -9.75 8.58 3.80
N LEU A 242 -8.78 9.34 4.33
CA LEU A 242 -8.91 10.79 4.46
C LEU A 242 -9.02 11.50 3.10
N TYR A 243 -8.27 11.06 2.08
CA TYR A 243 -8.46 11.56 0.71
C TYR A 243 -9.91 11.36 0.23
N LEU A 244 -10.46 10.15 0.38
CA LEU A 244 -11.82 9.84 -0.03
C LEU A 244 -12.86 10.69 0.69
N SER A 245 -12.62 11.04 1.96
CA SER A 245 -13.50 11.94 2.72
C SER A 245 -13.61 13.34 2.09
N THR A 246 -12.56 13.81 1.42
CA THR A 246 -12.56 15.10 0.69
C THR A 246 -13.31 15.07 -0.63
N ARG A 247 -13.67 13.86 -1.10
CA ARG A 247 -14.31 13.62 -2.40
C ARG A 247 -15.81 13.29 -2.26
N SER A 248 -16.34 13.32 -1.03
CA SER A 248 -17.73 12.97 -0.74
C SER A 248 -18.40 13.98 0.19
N THR A 249 -19.67 14.25 -0.07
CA THR A 249 -20.51 15.01 0.87
C THR A 249 -20.89 14.20 2.11
N LYS A 250 -20.84 12.86 2.02
CA LYS A 250 -21.03 11.91 3.11
C LYS A 250 -19.67 11.38 3.61
N GLY A 251 -18.67 12.27 3.74
CA GLY A 251 -17.30 11.94 4.09
C GLY A 251 -17.14 11.27 5.47
N TRP A 252 -18.16 11.29 6.33
CA TRP A 252 -18.12 10.73 7.68
C TRP A 252 -17.70 9.25 7.72
N ALA A 253 -18.18 8.44 6.77
CA ALA A 253 -17.83 7.02 6.73
C ALA A 253 -16.34 6.78 6.46
N TYR A 254 -15.75 7.58 5.58
CA TYR A 254 -14.32 7.53 5.31
C TYR A 254 -13.47 8.07 6.46
N ILE A 255 -13.98 9.09 7.18
CA ILE A 255 -13.35 9.60 8.40
C ILE A 255 -13.36 8.51 9.47
N LEU A 256 -14.51 7.87 9.70
CA LEU A 256 -14.61 6.76 10.65
C LEU A 256 -13.65 5.62 10.29
N MET A 257 -13.54 5.28 9.00
CA MET A 257 -12.59 4.28 8.52
C MET A 257 -11.15 4.67 8.81
N ALA A 258 -10.76 5.94 8.58
CA ALA A 258 -9.43 6.43 8.91
C ALA A 258 -9.15 6.32 10.42
N PHE A 259 -10.06 6.76 11.27
CA PHE A 259 -9.92 6.65 12.73
C PHE A 259 -9.80 5.20 13.18
N PHE A 260 -10.58 4.30 12.62
CA PHE A 260 -10.49 2.87 12.92
C PHE A 260 -9.11 2.29 12.55
N GLN A 261 -8.59 2.66 11.38
CA GLN A 261 -7.24 2.24 10.97
C GLN A 261 -6.15 2.84 11.85
N TYR A 262 -6.28 4.10 12.26
CA TYR A 262 -5.35 4.70 13.23
C TYR A 262 -5.45 4.07 14.62
N PHE A 263 -6.64 3.70 15.06
CA PHE A 263 -6.82 2.94 16.29
C PHE A 263 -6.08 1.59 16.19
N CYS A 264 -6.28 0.84 15.11
CA CYS A 264 -5.55 -0.40 14.89
C CYS A 264 -4.04 -0.20 14.78
N LEU A 265 -3.58 0.93 14.21
CA LEU A 265 -2.17 1.31 14.21
C LEU A 265 -1.63 1.47 15.64
N CYS A 266 -2.38 2.12 16.55
CA CYS A 266 -2.01 2.22 17.96
C CYS A 266 -1.93 0.83 18.61
N MET A 267 -2.88 -0.06 18.30
CA MET A 267 -2.92 -1.44 18.80
C MET A 267 -1.69 -2.27 18.37
N THR A 268 -0.98 -1.89 17.32
CA THR A 268 0.28 -2.56 16.95
C THR A 268 1.40 -2.36 17.97
N LEU A 269 1.30 -1.35 18.83
CA LEU A 269 2.35 -0.93 19.78
C LEU A 269 3.71 -0.66 19.08
N SER A 270 3.69 -0.36 17.78
CA SER A 270 4.86 0.06 17.03
C SER A 270 5.13 1.55 17.26
N ARG A 271 6.07 1.87 18.16
CA ARG A 271 6.34 3.26 18.60
C ARG A 271 6.57 4.21 17.42
N GLY A 272 7.43 3.81 16.47
CA GLY A 272 7.70 4.61 15.29
C GLY A 272 6.50 4.72 14.35
N GLY A 273 5.74 3.62 14.16
CA GLY A 273 4.50 3.63 13.39
C GLY A 273 3.45 4.56 13.98
N ILE A 274 3.26 4.53 15.31
CA ILE A 274 2.32 5.41 16.03
C ILE A 274 2.72 6.88 15.85
N LEU A 275 4.01 7.22 16.04
CA LEU A 275 4.51 8.59 15.88
C LEU A 275 4.30 9.11 14.45
N CYS A 276 4.76 8.36 13.45
CA CYS A 276 4.61 8.73 12.04
C CYS A 276 3.13 8.80 11.64
N GLY A 277 2.31 7.86 12.15
CA GLY A 277 0.87 7.84 11.93
C GLY A 277 0.16 9.05 12.56
N PHE A 278 0.53 9.44 13.78
CA PHE A 278 -0.02 10.62 14.43
C PHE A 278 0.27 11.91 13.64
N ILE A 279 1.51 12.07 13.19
CA ILE A 279 1.90 13.21 12.33
C ILE A 279 1.06 13.21 11.04
N ALA A 280 0.97 12.06 10.37
CA ALA A 280 0.18 11.90 9.15
C ALA A 280 -1.31 12.18 9.38
N LEU A 281 -1.87 11.77 10.54
CA LEU A 281 -3.25 12.02 10.92
C LEU A 281 -3.53 13.52 11.11
N VAL A 282 -2.69 14.22 11.85
CA VAL A 282 -2.85 15.67 12.12
C VAL A 282 -2.85 16.46 10.81
N PHE A 283 -1.84 16.25 9.95
CA PHE A 283 -1.79 16.90 8.65
C PHE A 283 -2.94 16.49 7.74
N GLY A 284 -3.30 15.20 7.74
CA GLY A 284 -4.40 14.67 6.96
C GLY A 284 -5.75 15.23 7.37
N ILE A 285 -6.03 15.38 8.66
CA ILE A 285 -7.27 16.00 9.18
C ILE A 285 -7.33 17.47 8.80
N ALA A 286 -6.28 18.24 9.09
CA ALA A 286 -6.23 19.67 8.77
C ALA A 286 -6.50 19.93 7.29
N PHE A 287 -5.82 19.19 6.43
CA PHE A 287 -5.99 19.30 4.98
C PHE A 287 -7.38 18.81 4.51
N SER A 288 -7.89 17.71 5.08
CA SER A 288 -9.21 17.18 4.77
C SER A 288 -10.30 18.21 5.06
N ILE A 289 -10.24 18.91 6.18
CA ILE A 289 -11.17 19.99 6.51
C ILE A 289 -11.05 21.13 5.52
N CYS A 290 -9.83 21.59 5.21
CA CYS A 290 -9.58 22.70 4.31
C CYS A 290 -10.08 22.46 2.89
N LYS A 291 -10.02 21.23 2.39
CA LYS A 291 -10.29 20.84 1.00
C LYS A 291 -11.59 20.06 0.79
N ALA A 292 -12.37 19.84 1.84
CA ALA A 292 -13.70 19.24 1.75
C ALA A 292 -14.69 20.12 0.98
N PRO A 293 -15.74 19.53 0.38
CA PRO A 293 -16.83 20.28 -0.26
C PRO A 293 -17.53 21.25 0.69
N SER A 294 -17.58 20.94 1.98
CA SER A 294 -18.07 21.81 3.05
C SER A 294 -17.18 21.67 4.27
N ARG A 295 -16.35 22.69 4.53
CA ARG A 295 -15.42 22.73 5.67
C ARG A 295 -16.14 22.56 7.01
N LYS A 296 -17.26 23.29 7.20
CA LYS A 296 -18.05 23.23 8.44
C LYS A 296 -18.56 21.81 8.69
N ARG A 297 -19.15 21.17 7.70
CA ARG A 297 -19.67 19.80 7.81
C ARG A 297 -18.54 18.78 8.07
N GLN A 298 -17.42 18.93 7.36
CA GLN A 298 -16.25 18.07 7.58
C GLN A 298 -15.71 18.20 9.00
N ALA A 299 -15.59 19.41 9.51
CA ALA A 299 -15.17 19.65 10.90
C ALA A 299 -16.15 19.02 11.90
N ILE A 300 -17.47 19.13 11.66
CA ILE A 300 -18.48 18.46 12.48
C ILE A 300 -18.32 16.95 12.45
N TYR A 301 -18.04 16.35 11.30
CA TYR A 301 -17.81 14.90 11.21
C TYR A 301 -16.57 14.48 11.98
N PHE A 302 -15.47 15.24 11.91
CA PHE A 302 -14.28 14.96 12.71
C PHE A 302 -14.57 15.11 14.21
N ALA A 303 -15.25 16.18 14.62
CA ALA A 303 -15.63 16.36 16.00
C ALA A 303 -16.52 15.22 16.50
N ALA A 304 -17.51 14.80 15.71
CA ALA A 304 -18.37 13.67 16.05
C ALA A 304 -17.56 12.36 16.19
N CYS A 305 -16.64 12.09 15.25
CA CYS A 305 -15.77 10.90 15.35
C CYS A 305 -14.86 10.94 16.59
N ILE A 306 -14.34 12.13 16.97
CA ILE A 306 -13.54 12.28 18.19
C ILE A 306 -14.42 12.02 19.43
N VAL A 307 -15.63 12.56 19.48
CA VAL A 307 -16.57 12.31 20.59
C VAL A 307 -16.88 10.81 20.71
N VAL A 308 -17.18 10.15 19.57
CA VAL A 308 -17.41 8.70 19.56
C VAL A 308 -16.16 7.94 20.04
N ALA A 309 -14.97 8.32 19.59
CA ALA A 309 -13.71 7.70 20.03
C ALA A 309 -13.51 7.87 21.55
N VAL A 310 -13.78 9.08 22.09
CA VAL A 310 -13.68 9.34 23.54
C VAL A 310 -14.69 8.50 24.32
N ILE A 311 -15.94 8.38 23.84
CA ILE A 311 -16.96 7.52 24.48
C ILE A 311 -16.52 6.05 24.45
N LEU A 312 -16.04 5.56 23.31
CA LEU A 312 -15.54 4.18 23.20
C LEU A 312 -14.33 3.92 24.10
N CYS A 313 -13.42 4.89 24.23
CA CYS A 313 -12.29 4.82 25.17
C CYS A 313 -12.77 4.83 26.63
N ALA A 314 -13.81 5.59 26.97
CA ALA A 314 -14.38 5.62 28.31
C ALA A 314 -15.09 4.30 28.66
N ILE A 315 -15.83 3.71 27.70
CA ILE A 315 -16.46 2.38 27.86
C ILE A 315 -15.38 1.30 27.98
N GLY A 316 -14.39 1.33 27.10
CA GLY A 316 -13.26 0.39 27.08
C GLY A 316 -12.06 0.83 27.91
N LYS A 317 -12.29 1.55 29.03
CA LYS A 317 -11.21 2.14 29.87
C LYS A 317 -10.13 1.14 30.25
N ASP A 318 -10.51 -0.10 30.54
CA ASP A 318 -9.56 -1.15 30.94
C ASP A 318 -8.66 -1.58 29.78
N VAL A 319 -9.20 -1.61 28.54
CA VAL A 319 -8.43 -1.86 27.33
C VAL A 319 -7.46 -0.70 27.07
N VAL A 320 -7.93 0.54 27.19
CA VAL A 320 -7.10 1.74 27.01
C VAL A 320 -5.99 1.78 28.07
N ARG A 321 -6.31 1.48 29.33
CA ARG A 321 -5.35 1.41 30.42
C ARG A 321 -4.30 0.34 30.15
N GLY A 322 -4.73 -0.86 29.77
CA GLY A 322 -3.82 -1.95 29.42
C GLY A 322 -2.92 -1.63 28.22
N LEU A 323 -3.43 -0.90 27.22
CA LEU A 323 -2.62 -0.40 26.10
C LEU A 323 -1.54 0.59 26.58
N ILE A 324 -1.90 1.53 27.44
CA ILE A 324 -0.97 2.53 28.00
C ILE A 324 0.10 1.81 28.83
N GLU A 325 -0.29 0.87 29.67
CA GLU A 325 0.62 0.04 30.47
C GLU A 325 1.55 -0.79 29.56
N SER A 326 1.01 -1.47 28.54
CA SER A 326 1.80 -2.22 27.56
C SER A 326 2.78 -1.32 26.81
N LEU A 327 2.37 -0.12 26.42
CA LEU A 327 3.25 0.84 25.75
C LEU A 327 4.32 1.35 26.70
N GLY A 328 3.96 1.66 27.96
CA GLY A 328 4.87 2.04 29.02
C GLY A 328 5.92 0.98 29.30
N ASN A 329 5.50 -0.28 29.47
CA ASN A 329 6.40 -1.41 29.67
C ASN A 329 7.40 -1.57 28.50
N ARG A 330 6.97 -1.32 27.25
CA ARG A 330 7.87 -1.33 26.09
C ARG A 330 8.89 -0.20 26.07
N ILE A 331 8.57 0.93 26.69
CA ILE A 331 9.50 2.05 26.83
C ILE A 331 10.53 1.76 27.92
N HIS A 332 10.14 1.03 28.97
CA HIS A 332 10.96 0.74 30.15
C HIS A 332 11.72 -0.60 30.08
N VAL A 333 11.36 -1.52 29.16
CA VAL A 333 12.07 -2.80 28.93
C VAL A 333 13.42 -2.56 28.24
N GLY A 334 14.28 -1.83 28.87
CA GLY A 334 15.64 -1.54 28.43
C GLY A 334 16.13 -0.36 29.22
N GLU A 335 16.36 -0.52 30.51
CA GLU A 335 17.10 0.47 31.28
C GLU A 335 18.43 0.73 30.57
N GLY A 336 18.44 1.77 29.72
CA GLY A 336 19.60 2.28 28.99
C GLY A 336 19.50 2.36 27.46
N ASP A 337 18.68 1.59 26.77
CA ASP A 337 18.59 1.65 25.29
C ASP A 337 17.15 1.85 24.76
N MET A 338 16.80 3.11 24.50
CA MET A 338 15.53 3.48 23.85
C MET A 338 15.38 2.91 22.43
N THR A 339 16.45 2.41 21.83
CA THR A 339 16.48 1.87 20.46
C THR A 339 16.17 0.38 20.38
N SER A 340 16.05 -0.32 21.52
CA SER A 340 15.84 -1.77 21.57
C SER A 340 16.96 -2.57 20.86
N GLY A 341 18.23 -2.21 21.09
CA GLY A 341 19.41 -2.86 20.50
C GLY A 341 19.77 -2.35 19.09
N ARG A 342 18.97 -1.44 18.50
CA ARG A 342 19.22 -0.97 17.13
C ARG A 342 20.45 -0.08 17.01
N SER A 343 20.85 0.59 18.11
CA SER A 343 22.06 1.41 18.13
C SER A 343 23.32 0.61 17.75
N ASP A 344 23.41 -0.64 18.17
CA ASP A 344 24.56 -1.49 17.86
C ASP A 344 24.52 -1.97 16.40
N LEU A 345 23.32 -2.26 15.87
CA LEU A 345 23.14 -2.53 14.44
C LEU A 345 23.55 -1.34 13.55
N TYR A 346 23.26 -0.12 14.00
CA TYR A 346 23.65 1.09 13.27
C TYR A 346 25.17 1.31 13.30
N LYS A 347 25.82 1.04 14.44
CA LYS A 347 27.29 1.06 14.54
C LYS A 347 27.91 0.02 13.62
N GLU A 348 27.39 -1.21 13.62
CA GLU A 348 27.84 -2.28 12.74
C GLU A 348 27.71 -1.89 11.25
N ALA A 349 26.57 -1.36 10.84
CA ALA A 349 26.37 -0.87 9.47
C ALA A 349 27.37 0.24 9.10
N TRP A 350 27.69 1.11 10.05
CA TRP A 350 28.67 2.19 9.85
C TRP A 350 30.10 1.63 9.73
N GLU A 351 30.48 0.63 10.53
CA GLU A 351 31.78 -0.04 10.41
C GLU A 351 31.91 -0.77 9.07
N LEU A 352 30.85 -1.46 8.63
CA LEU A 352 30.80 -2.09 7.30
C LEU A 352 30.99 -1.08 6.19
N PHE A 353 30.33 0.08 6.29
CA PHE A 353 30.52 1.15 5.31
C PHE A 353 31.96 1.66 5.26
N LYS A 354 32.63 1.82 6.41
CA LYS A 354 34.04 2.23 6.45
C LYS A 354 34.96 1.20 5.80
N GLN A 355 34.67 -0.08 5.98
CA GLN A 355 35.44 -1.18 5.39
C GLN A 355 35.16 -1.35 3.89
N HIS A 356 33.91 -1.15 3.46
CA HIS A 356 33.45 -1.39 2.10
C HIS A 356 32.66 -0.20 1.55
N PRO A 357 33.27 0.99 1.37
CA PRO A 357 32.55 2.23 1.17
C PRO A 357 31.83 2.33 -0.20
N ILE A 358 32.29 1.62 -1.24
CA ILE A 358 31.75 1.77 -2.60
C ILE A 358 30.49 0.94 -2.79
N PHE A 359 30.57 -0.37 -2.56
CA PHE A 359 29.47 -1.32 -2.84
C PHE A 359 28.89 -1.95 -1.57
N GLY A 360 29.37 -1.57 -0.38
CA GLY A 360 28.95 -2.19 0.89
C GLY A 360 29.30 -3.66 0.99
N ALA A 361 28.74 -4.34 2.01
CA ALA A 361 28.97 -5.77 2.27
C ALA A 361 27.96 -6.70 1.55
N GLY A 362 26.97 -6.15 0.86
CA GLY A 362 25.92 -6.90 0.15
C GLY A 362 24.71 -7.25 1.02
N MET A 363 23.57 -7.47 0.36
CA MET A 363 22.30 -7.81 1.03
C MET A 363 22.29 -9.22 1.66
N GLY A 364 23.27 -10.04 1.33
CA GLY A 364 23.49 -11.37 1.93
C GLY A 364 24.46 -11.35 3.11
N TYR A 365 24.80 -10.19 3.65
CA TYR A 365 25.59 -10.09 4.87
C TYR A 365 24.86 -10.76 6.05
N VAL A 366 25.58 -11.52 6.87
CA VAL A 366 25.02 -12.37 7.94
C VAL A 366 25.41 -11.95 9.38
N GLY A 367 26.09 -10.82 9.54
CA GLY A 367 26.56 -10.33 10.85
C GLY A 367 27.92 -10.88 11.28
N TYR A 368 28.53 -10.25 12.29
CA TYR A 368 29.86 -10.62 12.81
C TYR A 368 29.85 -11.65 13.90
N GLY A 369 28.73 -12.05 14.47
CA GLY A 369 28.71 -12.92 15.65
C GLY A 369 27.75 -14.09 15.54
N PRO A 370 27.88 -15.10 16.45
CA PRO A 370 26.85 -16.10 16.67
C PRO A 370 25.64 -15.38 17.30
N GLY A 371 25.03 -14.51 16.54
CA GLY A 371 23.99 -13.64 17.01
C GLY A 371 22.59 -14.26 16.90
N MET A 372 21.63 -13.58 17.50
CA MET A 372 20.20 -13.87 17.61
C MET A 372 19.50 -14.14 16.27
N PHE A 373 20.21 -14.10 15.13
CA PHE A 373 19.67 -14.13 13.76
C PHE A 373 20.34 -15.16 12.83
N ASN A 374 21.05 -16.15 13.37
CA ASN A 374 21.73 -17.18 12.55
C ASN A 374 20.83 -17.97 11.60
N ASP A 375 19.52 -17.99 11.86
CA ASP A 375 18.51 -18.64 11.00
C ASP A 375 17.89 -17.69 9.96
N MET A 376 18.24 -16.39 9.96
CA MET A 376 17.71 -15.44 8.99
C MET A 376 18.52 -15.48 7.68
N LYS A 377 17.81 -15.71 6.57
CA LYS A 377 18.37 -15.63 5.22
C LYS A 377 18.84 -14.22 4.84
N GLN A 378 18.59 -13.21 5.69
CA GLN A 378 18.98 -11.84 5.49
C GLN A 378 19.10 -11.10 6.83
N TYR A 379 20.21 -10.39 7.01
CA TYR A 379 20.48 -9.57 8.18
C TYR A 379 19.84 -8.18 8.04
N TRP A 380 19.09 -7.74 9.05
CA TRP A 380 18.37 -6.49 9.04
C TRP A 380 18.95 -5.48 10.03
N PHE A 381 19.39 -4.33 9.52
CA PHE A 381 19.83 -3.20 10.35
C PHE A 381 18.66 -2.38 10.93
N HIS A 382 17.42 -2.77 10.65
CA HIS A 382 16.20 -2.07 11.12
C HIS A 382 16.20 -0.57 10.84
N SER A 383 16.78 -0.18 9.71
CA SER A 383 16.76 1.18 9.16
C SER A 383 17.10 1.09 7.68
N THR A 384 16.28 1.70 6.83
CA THR A 384 16.57 1.77 5.40
C THR A 384 17.90 2.46 5.14
N LEU A 385 18.19 3.55 5.86
CA LEU A 385 19.45 4.29 5.68
C LEU A 385 20.65 3.39 5.98
N PHE A 386 20.66 2.74 7.13
CA PHE A 386 21.78 1.88 7.54
C PHE A 386 21.85 0.59 6.72
N GLN A 387 20.71 0.07 6.26
CA GLN A 387 20.70 -1.07 5.33
C GLN A 387 21.37 -0.72 4.00
N VAL A 388 21.02 0.44 3.43
CA VAL A 388 21.62 0.92 2.19
C VAL A 388 23.10 1.22 2.37
N LEU A 389 23.44 1.89 3.46
CA LEU A 389 24.83 2.26 3.78
C LEU A 389 25.72 1.03 3.94
N GLY A 390 25.34 0.09 4.80
CA GLY A 390 26.14 -1.10 5.10
C GLY A 390 26.15 -2.11 3.95
N CYS A 391 25.04 -2.31 3.25
CA CYS A 391 24.93 -3.36 2.23
C CYS A 391 25.24 -2.90 0.80
N MET A 392 25.10 -1.59 0.49
CA MET A 392 25.23 -1.09 -0.88
C MET A 392 26.22 0.09 -0.99
N GLY A 393 26.73 0.59 0.12
CA GLY A 393 27.71 1.67 0.15
C GLY A 393 27.22 2.97 -0.50
N ILE A 394 28.17 3.76 -1.02
CA ILE A 394 27.86 5.06 -1.65
C ILE A 394 27.05 4.93 -2.95
N VAL A 395 27.22 3.80 -3.66
CA VAL A 395 26.43 3.52 -4.88
C VAL A 395 24.96 3.35 -4.51
N GLY A 396 24.67 2.64 -3.41
CA GLY A 396 23.31 2.52 -2.88
C GLY A 396 22.74 3.85 -2.42
N ILE A 397 23.51 4.61 -1.63
CA ILE A 397 23.09 5.95 -1.17
C ILE A 397 22.76 6.85 -2.36
N ALA A 398 23.62 6.92 -3.39
CA ALA A 398 23.38 7.73 -4.57
C ALA A 398 22.10 7.31 -5.32
N ALA A 399 21.87 5.99 -5.47
CA ALA A 399 20.67 5.46 -6.11
C ALA A 399 19.38 5.79 -5.33
N TYR A 400 19.38 5.64 -4.00
CA TYR A 400 18.23 5.96 -3.16
C TYR A 400 17.97 7.47 -3.07
N VAL A 401 19.01 8.30 -2.97
CA VAL A 401 18.86 9.76 -3.03
C VAL A 401 18.26 10.18 -4.37
N TYR A 402 18.74 9.64 -5.48
CA TYR A 402 18.16 9.88 -6.80
C TYR A 402 16.69 9.48 -6.86
N TYR A 403 16.35 8.30 -6.34
CA TYR A 403 14.98 7.80 -6.25
C TYR A 403 14.07 8.74 -5.44
N TYR A 404 14.52 9.17 -4.26
CA TYR A 404 13.75 10.07 -3.41
C TYR A 404 13.58 11.46 -4.01
N VAL A 405 14.62 12.01 -4.62
CA VAL A 405 14.56 13.34 -5.26
C VAL A 405 13.58 13.34 -6.42
N VAL A 406 13.63 12.32 -7.29
CA VAL A 406 12.71 12.23 -8.44
C VAL A 406 11.27 12.01 -7.96
N ARG A 407 11.06 11.16 -6.93
CA ARG A 407 9.71 10.90 -6.37
C ARG A 407 9.13 12.14 -5.69
N LEU A 408 9.94 12.87 -4.91
CA LEU A 408 9.51 14.13 -4.29
C LEU A 408 9.20 15.19 -5.37
N GLY A 409 10.07 15.35 -6.36
CA GLY A 409 9.84 16.23 -7.50
C GLY A 409 8.57 15.88 -8.28
N LEU A 410 8.29 14.60 -8.44
CA LEU A 410 7.02 14.12 -9.01
C LEU A 410 5.85 14.58 -8.14
N CYS A 411 5.90 14.34 -6.83
CA CYS A 411 4.82 14.70 -5.90
C CYS A 411 4.53 16.22 -5.94
N VAL A 412 5.57 17.05 -5.85
CA VAL A 412 5.46 18.52 -5.95
C VAL A 412 4.84 18.94 -7.28
N LYS A 413 5.32 18.37 -8.41
CA LYS A 413 4.75 18.66 -9.73
C LYS A 413 3.28 18.24 -9.82
N MET A 414 2.93 17.11 -9.22
CA MET A 414 1.55 16.60 -9.27
C MET A 414 0.61 17.42 -8.39
N MET A 415 1.11 18.06 -7.33
CA MET A 415 0.31 18.99 -6.52
C MET A 415 -0.20 20.20 -7.32
N THR A 416 0.41 20.56 -8.45
CA THR A 416 -0.10 21.63 -9.31
C THR A 416 -1.31 21.22 -10.14
N LYS A 417 -1.56 19.91 -10.29
CA LYS A 417 -2.61 19.36 -11.17
C LYS A 417 -3.67 18.56 -10.42
N GLN A 418 -3.22 17.67 -9.52
CA GLN A 418 -4.07 16.77 -8.73
C GLN A 418 -3.78 16.96 -7.24
N PHE A 419 -4.02 18.18 -6.75
CA PHE A 419 -3.57 18.63 -5.44
C PHE A 419 -4.03 17.74 -4.30
N LYS A 420 -5.32 17.33 -4.28
CA LYS A 420 -5.85 16.51 -3.18
C LYS A 420 -5.19 15.14 -3.14
N PHE A 421 -5.16 14.43 -4.27
CA PHE A 421 -4.58 13.09 -4.31
C PHE A 421 -3.07 13.11 -4.06
N ALA A 422 -2.36 14.04 -4.72
CA ALA A 422 -0.91 14.20 -4.53
C ALA A 422 -0.55 14.51 -3.07
N PHE A 423 -1.32 15.34 -2.38
CA PHE A 423 -1.10 15.65 -0.97
C PHE A 423 -1.21 14.38 -0.10
N PHE A 424 -2.29 13.61 -0.23
CA PHE A 424 -2.48 12.41 0.59
C PHE A 424 -1.50 11.29 0.24
N VAL A 425 -1.09 11.17 -1.02
CA VAL A 425 0.02 10.29 -1.42
C VAL A 425 1.33 10.73 -0.77
N CYS A 426 1.61 12.04 -0.74
CA CYS A 426 2.78 12.59 -0.07
C CYS A 426 2.75 12.32 1.44
N VAL A 427 1.62 12.52 2.11
CA VAL A 427 1.44 12.19 3.53
C VAL A 427 1.69 10.70 3.79
N ALA A 428 1.14 9.82 2.96
CA ALA A 428 1.35 8.38 3.06
C ALA A 428 2.84 8.01 2.89
N TRP A 429 3.53 8.61 1.91
CA TRP A 429 4.96 8.37 1.68
C TRP A 429 5.82 8.91 2.81
N ILE A 430 5.57 10.13 3.29
CA ILE A 430 6.34 10.71 4.41
C ILE A 430 6.17 9.84 5.66
N GLY A 431 4.95 9.39 5.95
CA GLY A 431 4.69 8.47 7.06
C GLY A 431 5.43 7.15 6.90
N PHE A 432 5.35 6.53 5.72
CA PHE A 432 6.02 5.28 5.40
C PHE A 432 7.55 5.40 5.43
N GLU A 433 8.11 6.41 4.76
CA GLU A 433 9.56 6.60 4.70
C GLU A 433 10.14 7.03 6.04
N GLY A 434 9.45 7.94 6.76
CA GLY A 434 9.86 8.32 8.11
C GLY A 434 9.92 7.12 9.05
N TYR A 435 8.93 6.23 8.96
CA TYR A 435 8.95 4.97 9.69
C TYR A 435 10.05 4.02 9.20
N SER A 436 10.29 3.94 7.90
CA SER A 436 11.34 3.11 7.30
C SER A 436 12.77 3.54 7.66
N MET A 437 12.96 4.78 8.14
CA MET A 437 14.26 5.23 8.68
C MET A 437 14.57 4.59 10.03
N ILE A 438 13.57 4.10 10.75
CA ILE A 438 13.70 3.41 12.04
C ILE A 438 13.24 1.94 11.98
N ASP A 439 12.90 1.46 10.78
CA ASP A 439 12.64 0.07 10.43
C ASP A 439 13.03 -0.16 8.95
N THR A 440 12.74 -1.31 8.36
CA THR A 440 13.16 -1.69 7.00
C THR A 440 12.02 -1.76 5.98
N GLY A 441 11.01 -0.93 6.15
CA GLY A 441 9.80 -0.97 5.30
C GLY A 441 10.08 -0.88 3.80
N THR A 442 11.04 -0.04 3.37
CA THR A 442 11.47 0.11 1.97
C THR A 442 12.32 -1.06 1.46
N MET A 443 12.79 -1.94 2.32
CA MET A 443 13.51 -3.17 1.92
C MET A 443 12.57 -4.36 1.72
N ILE A 444 11.27 -4.17 1.89
CA ILE A 444 10.25 -5.19 1.67
C ILE A 444 9.66 -4.98 0.28
N PRO A 445 9.97 -5.86 -0.71
CA PRO A 445 9.48 -5.67 -2.07
C PRO A 445 7.96 -5.77 -2.16
N PHE A 446 7.38 -6.80 -1.59
CA PHE A 446 5.93 -7.02 -1.54
C PHE A 446 5.45 -7.10 -0.08
N PRO A 447 4.38 -6.41 0.31
CA PRO A 447 3.56 -5.53 -0.53
C PRO A 447 4.11 -4.11 -0.70
N ASN A 448 5.08 -3.67 0.10
CA ASN A 448 5.41 -2.27 0.32
C ASN A 448 5.89 -1.54 -0.95
N MET A 449 7.04 -1.92 -1.50
CA MET A 449 7.63 -1.19 -2.62
C MET A 449 6.85 -1.34 -3.93
N MET A 450 6.21 -2.49 -4.12
CA MET A 450 5.30 -2.68 -5.27
C MET A 450 4.05 -1.80 -5.14
N LEU A 451 3.50 -1.63 -3.92
CA LEU A 451 2.40 -0.70 -3.67
C LEU A 451 2.82 0.75 -3.95
N VAL A 452 4.01 1.16 -3.48
CA VAL A 452 4.59 2.48 -3.77
C VAL A 452 4.73 2.68 -5.28
N ALA A 453 5.20 1.68 -6.02
CA ALA A 453 5.36 1.75 -7.48
C ALA A 453 4.01 1.97 -8.20
N VAL A 454 2.98 1.19 -7.83
CA VAL A 454 1.64 1.35 -8.40
C VAL A 454 1.03 2.70 -8.03
N MET A 455 1.13 3.10 -6.75
CA MET A 455 0.64 4.39 -6.25
C MET A 455 1.28 5.56 -7.00
N THR A 456 2.59 5.47 -7.26
CA THR A 456 3.34 6.49 -8.02
C THR A 456 2.82 6.59 -9.44
N TYR A 457 2.61 5.45 -10.12
CA TYR A 457 2.10 5.49 -11.48
C TYR A 457 0.64 5.96 -11.55
N VAL A 458 -0.21 5.57 -10.61
CA VAL A 458 -1.59 6.09 -10.53
C VAL A 458 -1.59 7.61 -10.32
N LEU A 459 -0.65 8.15 -9.54
CA LEU A 459 -0.49 9.58 -9.38
C LEU A 459 -0.09 10.24 -10.73
N GLU A 460 0.87 9.68 -11.46
CA GLU A 460 1.26 10.16 -12.79
C GLU A 460 0.08 10.13 -13.78
N LEU A 461 -0.69 9.05 -13.79
CA LEU A 461 -1.83 8.86 -14.67
C LEU A 461 -2.96 9.85 -14.35
N SER A 462 -3.26 10.05 -13.06
CA SER A 462 -4.34 10.95 -12.61
C SER A 462 -4.11 12.39 -13.05
N CYS A 463 -2.86 12.81 -13.18
CA CYS A 463 -2.51 14.15 -13.65
C CYS A 463 -2.67 14.37 -15.15
N GLN A 464 -2.84 13.30 -15.92
CA GLN A 464 -3.17 13.39 -17.34
C GLN A 464 -4.67 13.65 -17.56
N ASN A 465 -5.47 13.50 -16.49
CA ASN A 465 -6.91 13.66 -16.52
C ASN A 465 -7.39 14.59 -15.39
N ASP A 466 -7.18 15.89 -15.59
CA ASP A 466 -7.46 16.94 -14.58
C ASP A 466 -8.98 17.10 -14.29
N LYS A 467 -9.86 16.54 -15.12
CA LYS A 467 -11.34 16.66 -15.01
C LYS A 467 -11.88 16.15 -13.67
N HIS A 468 -11.17 15.26 -13.00
CA HIS A 468 -11.64 14.61 -11.77
C HIS A 468 -11.14 15.24 -10.46
N GLU A 469 -10.22 16.21 -10.50
CA GLU A 469 -9.68 16.81 -9.26
C GLU A 469 -10.75 17.44 -8.37
N GLY A 470 -11.69 18.16 -8.97
CA GLY A 470 -12.83 18.76 -8.29
C GLY A 470 -14.07 17.88 -8.22
N ALA A 471 -14.06 16.71 -8.88
CA ALA A 471 -15.26 15.88 -8.98
C ALA A 471 -15.63 15.27 -7.62
N ILE A 472 -16.89 15.44 -7.27
CA ILE A 472 -17.52 14.86 -6.09
C ILE A 472 -18.43 13.73 -6.58
N ASP A 473 -18.81 12.80 -5.72
CA ASP A 473 -19.75 11.75 -6.13
C ASP A 473 -21.05 12.34 -6.72
N GLY A 474 -21.71 11.61 -7.63
CA GLY A 474 -22.85 12.13 -8.41
C GLY A 474 -24.02 12.64 -7.54
N ILE A 475 -24.20 12.11 -6.32
CA ILE A 475 -25.19 12.59 -5.35
C ILE A 475 -24.77 13.97 -4.83
N SER A 476 -23.48 14.13 -4.53
CA SER A 476 -22.92 15.39 -4.04
C SER A 476 -22.96 16.48 -5.11
N GLN A 477 -22.72 16.12 -6.38
CA GLN A 477 -22.84 17.08 -7.49
C GLN A 477 -24.26 17.61 -7.65
N ARG A 478 -25.27 16.72 -7.59
CA ARG A 478 -26.68 17.13 -7.64
C ARG A 478 -27.05 18.07 -6.51
N LEU A 479 -26.67 17.74 -5.28
CA LEU A 479 -26.94 18.58 -4.11
C LEU A 479 -26.28 19.97 -4.19
N LEU A 480 -25.08 20.07 -4.76
CA LEU A 480 -24.41 21.35 -5.00
C LEU A 480 -25.08 22.15 -6.11
N GLN A 481 -25.51 21.51 -7.19
CA GLN A 481 -26.27 22.15 -8.25
C GLN A 481 -27.62 22.69 -7.75
N GLU A 482 -28.36 21.89 -6.99
CA GLU A 482 -29.63 22.33 -6.39
C GLU A 482 -29.44 23.54 -5.45
N ARG A 483 -28.36 23.54 -4.68
CA ARG A 483 -28.01 24.66 -3.80
C ARG A 483 -27.65 25.92 -4.61
N TYR A 484 -26.84 25.78 -5.66
CA TYR A 484 -26.47 26.89 -6.52
C TYR A 484 -27.69 27.51 -7.20
N VAL A 485 -28.61 26.67 -7.71
CA VAL A 485 -29.88 27.12 -8.32
C VAL A 485 -30.73 27.87 -7.29
N ARG A 486 -30.83 27.40 -6.04
CA ARG A 486 -31.58 28.10 -4.97
C ARG A 486 -30.96 29.44 -4.61
N GLU A 487 -29.64 29.50 -4.44
CA GLU A 487 -28.91 30.73 -4.10
C GLU A 487 -29.07 31.76 -5.22
N THR A 488 -28.93 31.37 -6.50
CA THR A 488 -29.12 32.26 -7.66
C THR A 488 -30.58 32.73 -7.80
N SER A 489 -31.54 31.85 -7.55
CA SER A 489 -32.98 32.22 -7.57
C SER A 489 -33.29 33.21 -6.45
N THR A 490 -32.68 33.11 -5.29
CA THR A 490 -32.87 34.00 -4.14
C THR A 490 -32.26 35.39 -4.41
N GLU A 491 -31.11 35.45 -5.08
CA GLU A 491 -30.49 36.72 -5.51
C GLU A 491 -31.31 37.43 -6.57
N ILE A 492 -31.85 36.70 -7.55
CA ILE A 492 -32.72 37.28 -8.60
C ILE A 492 -34.00 37.89 -8.00
N VAL A 493 -34.54 37.26 -6.96
CA VAL A 493 -35.73 37.81 -6.25
C VAL A 493 -35.37 39.04 -5.39
N ARG A 494 -34.16 39.14 -4.85
CA ARG A 494 -33.69 40.32 -4.10
C ARG A 494 -33.37 41.50 -5.00
N VAL A 495 -32.94 41.28 -6.24
CA VAL A 495 -32.66 42.36 -7.22
C VAL A 495 -33.91 42.90 -7.87
N LYS A 496 -35.05 42.19 -7.81
CA LYS A 496 -36.35 42.61 -8.36
C LYS A 496 -37.28 43.27 -7.32
N ARG A 497 -36.84 43.40 -6.08
CA ARG A 497 -37.47 44.19 -5.02
C ARG A 497 -36.65 45.47 -4.76
#